data_08aeb75bb91d78eb9dde0d864bf2a82a
#
_entry.id   08aeb75bb91d78eb9dde0d864bf2a82a
#
_cell.length_a   1.000
_cell.length_b   1.000
_cell.length_c   1.000
_cell.angle_alpha   90.00
_cell.angle_beta   90.00
_cell.angle_gamma   90.00
#
_symmetry.space_group_name_H-M   'P 1'
#
loop_
_entity.id
_entity.type
_entity.pdbx_description
1 polymer ?
#
loop_
_entity_poly.entity_id
_entity_poly.type
_entity_poly.pdbx_seq_one_letter_code
_entity_poly.pdbx_strand_id
1 'polypeptide(L)'
;MVGLLWGSLTVNLGLAYLTVVMWMTFFGPQLLEILGGFEATSIMTAVVQFVGVVLLAPIFEEFVFRGIIFGYALQRWNDKTAIILSALLFALGHAPNLLGPLVGGLILSLLYVRTRTLVAPMLVHMANNLFGFLMGIGDIFDSTTASLLLETTDRTHLVIVGITLLTVGLWPLIYFVKDSLKPKSIDLEG
;
A
#
# COMPACT_ATOMS: atom_id res chain seq x y z
N MET A 1 -15.19 -5.49 -3.68
CA MET A 1 -14.49 -4.94 -2.50
C MET A 1 -13.56 -5.96 -1.87
N VAL A 2 -14.02 -7.14 -1.41
CA VAL A 2 -13.17 -8.15 -0.74
C VAL A 2 -11.97 -8.57 -1.60
N GLY A 3 -12.17 -8.91 -2.87
CA GLY A 3 -11.08 -9.29 -3.78
C GLY A 3 -10.06 -8.17 -4.03
N LEU A 4 -10.50 -6.89 -4.02
CA LEU A 4 -9.60 -5.75 -4.14
C LEU A 4 -8.72 -5.59 -2.90
N LEU A 5 -9.31 -5.69 -1.71
CA LEU A 5 -8.55 -5.63 -0.44
C LEU A 5 -7.52 -6.75 -0.39
N TRP A 6 -7.95 -7.98 -0.66
CA TRP A 6 -7.09 -9.15 -0.67
C TRP A 6 -5.92 -9.01 -1.65
N GLY A 7 -6.23 -8.61 -2.91
CA GLY A 7 -5.20 -8.37 -3.92
C GLY A 7 -4.25 -7.23 -3.56
N SER A 8 -4.75 -6.14 -2.99
CA SER A 8 -3.93 -5.01 -2.55
C SER A 8 -2.98 -5.43 -1.41
N LEU A 9 -3.49 -6.12 -0.39
CA LEU A 9 -2.70 -6.58 0.75
C LEU A 9 -1.60 -7.55 0.32
N THR A 10 -1.93 -8.55 -0.51
CA THR A 10 -0.95 -9.55 -0.96
C THR A 10 0.11 -8.96 -1.89
N VAL A 11 -0.25 -8.03 -2.77
CA VAL A 11 0.73 -7.32 -3.62
C VAL A 11 1.65 -6.43 -2.78
N ASN A 12 1.11 -5.67 -1.83
CA ASN A 12 1.95 -4.83 -0.97
C ASN A 12 2.91 -5.67 -0.12
N LEU A 13 2.45 -6.78 0.43
CA LEU A 13 3.32 -7.70 1.18
C LEU A 13 4.40 -8.31 0.27
N GLY A 14 4.05 -8.76 -0.93
CA GLY A 14 5.02 -9.27 -1.91
C GLY A 14 6.08 -8.23 -2.29
N LEU A 15 5.67 -6.99 -2.52
CA LEU A 15 6.59 -5.88 -2.79
C LEU A 15 7.49 -5.57 -1.59
N ALA A 16 6.95 -5.63 -0.36
CA ALA A 16 7.74 -5.44 0.85
C ALA A 16 8.86 -6.49 0.96
N TYR A 17 8.55 -7.78 0.77
CA TYR A 17 9.56 -8.85 0.74
C TYR A 17 10.66 -8.59 -0.30
N LEU A 18 10.29 -8.23 -1.53
CA LEU A 18 11.26 -7.95 -2.59
C LEU A 18 12.08 -6.69 -2.30
N THR A 19 11.47 -5.68 -1.70
CA THR A 19 12.16 -4.45 -1.27
C THR A 19 13.21 -4.79 -0.21
N VAL A 20 12.87 -5.59 0.80
CA VAL A 20 13.83 -6.03 1.83
C VAL A 20 15.01 -6.76 1.19
N VAL A 21 14.76 -7.72 0.28
CA VAL A 21 15.85 -8.42 -0.43
C VAL A 21 16.74 -7.46 -1.23
N MET A 22 16.14 -6.52 -1.93
CA MET A 22 16.86 -5.50 -2.70
C MET A 22 17.77 -4.67 -1.77
N TRP A 23 17.24 -4.16 -0.68
CA TRP A 23 18.00 -3.36 0.30
C TRP A 23 19.12 -4.16 0.94
N MET A 24 18.86 -5.40 1.38
CA MET A 24 19.90 -6.29 1.92
C MET A 24 21.02 -6.58 0.90
N THR A 25 20.69 -6.61 -0.40
CA THR A 25 21.64 -6.90 -1.46
C THR A 25 22.55 -5.72 -1.78
N PHE A 26 21.98 -4.50 -1.85
CA PHE A 26 22.71 -3.31 -2.31
C PHE A 26 23.33 -2.49 -1.17
N PHE A 27 22.73 -2.47 0.01
CA PHE A 27 23.12 -1.55 1.11
C PHE A 27 23.51 -2.28 2.39
N GLY A 28 23.32 -3.58 2.46
CA GLY A 28 23.60 -4.38 3.66
C GLY A 28 22.51 -4.24 4.74
N PRO A 29 22.60 -5.08 5.81
CA PRO A 29 21.59 -5.12 6.86
C PRO A 29 21.51 -3.82 7.70
N GLN A 30 22.60 -3.06 7.79
CA GLN A 30 22.67 -1.82 8.61
C GLN A 30 21.69 -0.75 8.15
N LEU A 31 21.35 -0.73 6.86
CA LEU A 31 20.37 0.24 6.37
C LEU A 31 18.95 -0.09 6.81
N LEU A 32 18.63 -1.36 7.04
CA LEU A 32 17.35 -1.77 7.60
C LEU A 32 17.17 -1.25 9.04
N GLU A 33 18.25 -1.13 9.82
CA GLU A 33 18.20 -0.50 11.15
C GLU A 33 17.92 1.01 11.07
N ILE A 34 18.47 1.69 10.04
CA ILE A 34 18.25 3.14 9.84
C ILE A 34 16.85 3.42 9.27
N LEU A 35 16.37 2.57 8.37
CA LEU A 35 15.06 2.67 7.73
C LEU A 35 14.00 1.88 8.49
N GLY A 36 14.46 1.03 9.42
CA GLY A 36 13.66 0.17 10.27
C GLY A 36 12.59 0.97 10.96
N GLY A 37 11.42 0.67 10.53
CA GLY A 37 10.23 1.40 10.82
C GLY A 37 9.97 1.51 12.31
N PHE A 38 8.96 2.18 12.59
CA PHE A 38 8.35 2.45 13.88
C PHE A 38 8.27 1.18 14.75
N GLU A 39 9.35 0.89 15.48
CA GLU A 39 9.29 -0.11 16.53
C GLU A 39 8.43 0.44 17.66
N ALA A 40 7.26 -0.12 17.84
CA ALA A 40 6.46 0.20 18.98
C ALA A 40 7.10 -0.44 20.22
N THR A 41 7.95 0.31 20.89
CA THR A 41 8.67 -0.13 22.09
C THR A 41 7.80 -0.20 23.35
N SER A 42 6.55 0.25 23.26
CA SER A 42 5.57 0.25 24.37
C SER A 42 4.13 0.26 23.86
N ILE A 43 3.19 -0.13 24.72
CA ILE A 43 1.74 -0.05 24.44
C ILE A 43 1.33 1.38 24.06
N MET A 44 1.89 2.40 24.74
CA MET A 44 1.58 3.78 24.43
C MET A 44 2.03 4.17 23.02
N THR A 45 3.22 3.75 22.60
CA THR A 45 3.75 3.97 21.25
C THR A 45 2.86 3.25 20.21
N ALA A 46 2.45 2.01 20.50
CA ALA A 46 1.53 1.27 19.62
C ALA A 46 0.17 1.99 19.46
N VAL A 47 -0.40 2.53 20.53
CA VAL A 47 -1.65 3.29 20.46
C VAL A 47 -1.48 4.57 19.62
N VAL A 48 -0.40 5.32 19.83
CA VAL A 48 -0.11 6.54 19.05
C VAL A 48 0.09 6.21 17.57
N GLN A 49 0.80 5.14 17.25
CA GLN A 49 0.99 4.67 15.88
C GLN A 49 -0.32 4.21 15.26
N PHE A 50 -1.14 3.44 15.98
CA PHE A 50 -2.44 3.01 15.50
C PHE A 50 -3.31 4.21 15.12
N VAL A 51 -3.46 5.17 16.03
CA VAL A 51 -4.27 6.36 15.76
C VAL A 51 -3.67 7.21 14.64
N GLY A 52 -2.36 7.45 14.66
CA GLY A 52 -1.68 8.29 13.68
C GLY A 52 -1.63 7.65 12.30
N VAL A 53 -1.07 6.44 12.21
CA VAL A 53 -0.75 5.80 10.92
C VAL A 53 -1.95 5.03 10.35
N VAL A 54 -2.74 4.34 11.20
CA VAL A 54 -3.85 3.52 10.70
C VAL A 54 -5.10 4.34 10.45
N LEU A 55 -5.39 5.33 11.27
CA LEU A 55 -6.64 6.10 11.17
C LEU A 55 -6.43 7.48 10.54
N LEU A 56 -5.58 8.33 11.12
CA LEU A 56 -5.48 9.72 10.71
C LEU A 56 -4.73 9.91 9.39
N ALA A 57 -3.59 9.25 9.20
CA ALA A 57 -2.81 9.39 7.97
C ALA A 57 -3.64 9.08 6.72
N PRO A 58 -4.35 7.93 6.61
CA PRO A 58 -5.19 7.65 5.45
C PRO A 58 -6.28 8.69 5.20
N ILE A 59 -6.88 9.27 6.25
CA ILE A 59 -7.90 10.31 6.09
C ILE A 59 -7.28 11.55 5.42
N PHE A 60 -6.17 12.04 5.97
CA PHE A 60 -5.51 13.24 5.45
C PHE A 60 -4.90 13.00 4.08
N GLU A 61 -4.27 11.86 3.86
CA GLU A 61 -3.63 11.53 2.60
C GLU A 61 -4.66 11.37 1.49
N GLU A 62 -5.76 10.65 1.70
CA GLU A 62 -6.79 10.52 0.68
C GLU A 62 -7.47 11.86 0.39
N PHE A 63 -7.68 12.70 1.41
CA PHE A 63 -8.20 14.04 1.20
C PHE A 63 -7.26 14.87 0.32
N VAL A 64 -5.97 14.86 0.58
CA VAL A 64 -4.97 15.60 -0.19
C VAL A 64 -4.80 15.01 -1.59
N PHE A 65 -4.53 13.70 -1.69
CA PHE A 65 -4.17 13.10 -2.97
C PHE A 65 -5.37 12.87 -3.88
N ARG A 66 -6.53 12.45 -3.36
CA ARG A 66 -7.72 12.15 -4.17
C ARG A 66 -8.71 13.33 -4.18
N GLY A 67 -8.83 14.02 -3.06
CA GLY A 67 -9.68 15.20 -2.99
C GLY A 67 -9.08 16.39 -3.76
N ILE A 68 -7.87 16.80 -3.42
CA ILE A 68 -7.27 18.02 -3.94
C ILE A 68 -6.48 17.75 -5.22
N ILE A 69 -5.40 16.96 -5.14
CA ILE A 69 -4.45 16.77 -6.25
C ILE A 69 -5.12 16.12 -7.45
N PHE A 70 -5.79 15.00 -7.21
CA PHE A 70 -6.49 14.27 -8.26
C PHE A 70 -7.66 15.10 -8.84
N GLY A 71 -8.43 15.77 -7.99
CA GLY A 71 -9.51 16.65 -8.40
C GLY A 71 -9.02 17.82 -9.27
N TYR A 72 -7.88 18.42 -8.91
CA TYR A 72 -7.23 19.45 -9.74
C TYR A 72 -6.72 18.88 -11.07
N ALA A 73 -6.11 17.70 -11.04
CA ALA A 73 -5.59 17.05 -12.24
C ALA A 73 -6.71 16.70 -13.25
N LEU A 74 -7.88 16.27 -12.78
CA LEU A 74 -9.05 15.99 -13.62
C LEU A 74 -9.58 17.23 -14.36
N GLN A 75 -9.38 18.43 -13.82
CA GLN A 75 -9.80 19.68 -14.48
C GLN A 75 -8.88 20.08 -15.64
N ARG A 76 -7.65 19.56 -15.66
CA ARG A 76 -6.61 19.91 -16.62
C ARG A 76 -6.29 18.82 -17.61
N TRP A 77 -6.48 17.56 -17.22
CA TRP A 77 -6.07 16.37 -17.98
C TRP A 77 -7.16 15.30 -17.94
N ASN A 78 -6.95 14.23 -18.70
CA ASN A 78 -7.81 13.07 -18.68
C ASN A 78 -7.63 12.19 -17.43
N ASP A 79 -8.57 11.29 -17.17
CA ASP A 79 -8.58 10.39 -16.02
C ASP A 79 -7.27 9.60 -15.87
N LYS A 80 -6.69 9.11 -16.97
CA LYS A 80 -5.46 8.31 -16.94
C LYS A 80 -4.29 9.12 -16.42
N THR A 81 -4.13 10.36 -16.93
CA THR A 81 -3.07 11.27 -16.48
C THR A 81 -3.25 11.65 -15.02
N ALA A 82 -4.49 11.94 -14.59
CA ALA A 82 -4.79 12.26 -13.20
C ALA A 82 -4.48 11.09 -12.25
N ILE A 83 -4.82 9.85 -12.64
CA ILE A 83 -4.52 8.63 -11.88
C ILE A 83 -3.00 8.50 -11.72
N ILE A 84 -2.25 8.57 -12.81
CA ILE A 84 -0.79 8.37 -12.80
C ILE A 84 -0.12 9.48 -11.98
N LEU A 85 -0.49 10.74 -12.19
CA LEU A 85 0.11 11.87 -11.46
C LEU A 85 -0.14 11.77 -9.95
N SER A 86 -1.39 11.50 -9.54
CA SER A 86 -1.73 11.34 -8.13
C SER A 86 -0.97 10.17 -7.49
N ALA A 87 -0.84 9.04 -8.19
CA ALA A 87 -0.12 7.88 -7.69
C ALA A 87 1.39 8.13 -7.59
N LEU A 88 2.00 8.82 -8.55
CA LEU A 88 3.42 9.20 -8.52
C LEU A 88 3.72 10.15 -7.35
N LEU A 89 2.90 11.19 -7.17
CA LEU A 89 3.08 12.13 -6.06
C LEU A 89 2.87 11.44 -4.70
N PHE A 90 1.91 10.52 -4.62
CA PHE A 90 1.71 9.70 -3.43
C PHE A 90 2.94 8.84 -3.12
N ALA A 91 3.51 8.17 -4.13
CA ALA A 91 4.72 7.36 -3.97
C ALA A 91 5.92 8.21 -3.54
N LEU A 92 6.11 9.39 -4.15
CA LEU A 92 7.20 10.30 -3.79
C LEU A 92 7.11 10.78 -2.32
N GLY A 93 5.90 10.96 -1.80
CA GLY A 93 5.68 11.26 -0.37
C GLY A 93 6.08 10.12 0.58
N HIS A 94 6.28 8.91 0.05
CA HIS A 94 6.66 7.72 0.82
C HIS A 94 8.10 7.26 0.57
N ALA A 95 8.93 8.11 -0.03
CA ALA A 95 10.35 7.78 -0.26
C ALA A 95 11.05 7.42 1.06
N PRO A 96 11.94 6.42 1.08
CA PRO A 96 12.52 5.72 -0.06
C PRO A 96 11.71 4.51 -0.60
N ASN A 97 10.64 4.09 0.06
CA ASN A 97 9.81 2.98 -0.40
C ASN A 97 8.81 3.48 -1.46
N LEU A 98 9.15 3.36 -2.74
CA LEU A 98 8.33 3.92 -3.81
C LEU A 98 7.33 2.93 -4.41
N LEU A 99 7.70 1.64 -4.53
CA LEU A 99 6.94 0.68 -5.33
C LEU A 99 5.58 0.32 -4.70
N GLY A 100 5.56 0.02 -3.41
CA GLY A 100 4.32 -0.28 -2.68
C GLY A 100 3.32 0.88 -2.73
N PRO A 101 3.73 2.10 -2.31
CA PRO A 101 2.89 3.28 -2.40
C PRO A 101 2.47 3.65 -3.83
N LEU A 102 3.31 3.43 -4.86
CA LEU A 102 2.93 3.65 -6.25
C LEU A 102 1.75 2.74 -6.66
N VAL A 103 1.88 1.44 -6.40
CA VAL A 103 0.80 0.49 -6.70
C VAL A 103 -0.44 0.79 -5.87
N GLY A 104 -0.28 1.05 -4.57
CA GLY A 104 -1.36 1.48 -3.69
C GLY A 104 -2.04 2.75 -4.20
N GLY A 105 -1.24 3.74 -4.59
CA GLY A 105 -1.72 5.01 -5.15
C GLY A 105 -2.56 4.83 -6.42
N LEU A 106 -2.14 3.95 -7.34
CA LEU A 106 -2.91 3.60 -8.53
C LEU A 106 -4.26 2.95 -8.18
N ILE A 107 -4.25 1.96 -7.27
CA ILE A 107 -5.46 1.25 -6.83
C ILE A 107 -6.46 2.22 -6.18
N LEU A 108 -5.98 3.06 -5.26
CA LEU A 108 -6.83 4.02 -4.53
C LEU A 108 -7.40 5.09 -5.47
N SER A 109 -6.61 5.54 -6.47
CA SER A 109 -7.10 6.48 -7.49
C SER A 109 -8.16 5.86 -8.39
N LEU A 110 -7.98 4.60 -8.82
CA LEU A 110 -8.98 3.85 -9.59
C LEU A 110 -10.25 3.62 -8.78
N LEU A 111 -10.10 3.31 -7.48
CA LEU A 111 -11.24 3.13 -6.58
C LEU A 111 -12.03 4.43 -6.43
N TYR A 112 -11.35 5.56 -6.29
CA TYR A 112 -11.99 6.88 -6.26
C TYR A 112 -12.75 7.18 -7.57
N VAL A 113 -12.15 6.94 -8.73
CA VAL A 113 -12.82 7.12 -10.03
C VAL A 113 -14.09 6.27 -10.11
N ARG A 114 -14.04 5.03 -9.63
CA ARG A 114 -15.17 4.09 -9.68
C ARG A 114 -16.29 4.44 -8.72
N THR A 115 -15.96 4.83 -7.49
CA THR A 115 -16.95 5.04 -6.41
C THR A 115 -17.42 6.48 -6.29
N ARG A 116 -16.62 7.43 -6.79
CA ARG A 116 -16.84 8.88 -6.65
C ARG A 116 -16.99 9.33 -5.21
N THR A 117 -16.38 8.61 -4.25
CA THR A 117 -16.35 8.94 -2.83
C THR A 117 -14.96 8.73 -2.26
N LEU A 118 -14.53 9.59 -1.33
CA LEU A 118 -13.28 9.44 -0.60
C LEU A 118 -13.34 8.32 0.45
N VAL A 119 -14.53 7.96 0.91
CA VAL A 119 -14.69 6.93 1.95
C VAL A 119 -14.15 5.58 1.50
N ALA A 120 -14.39 5.18 0.24
CA ALA A 120 -13.94 3.89 -0.27
C ALA A 120 -12.40 3.76 -0.30
N PRO A 121 -11.63 4.70 -0.89
CA PRO A 121 -10.18 4.64 -0.82
C PRO A 121 -9.64 4.81 0.62
N MET A 122 -10.25 5.65 1.47
CA MET A 122 -9.85 5.76 2.88
C MET A 122 -9.95 4.41 3.61
N LEU A 123 -11.06 3.69 3.47
CA LEU A 123 -11.24 2.39 4.11
C LEU A 123 -10.24 1.34 3.61
N VAL A 124 -9.95 1.30 2.31
CA VAL A 124 -8.95 0.39 1.74
C VAL A 124 -7.55 0.77 2.22
N HIS A 125 -7.24 2.06 2.28
CA HIS A 125 -5.95 2.55 2.79
C HIS A 125 -5.77 2.22 4.29
N MET A 126 -6.80 2.50 5.12
CA MET A 126 -6.80 2.10 6.54
C MET A 126 -6.57 0.60 6.72
N ALA A 127 -7.21 -0.24 5.90
CA ALA A 127 -7.05 -1.68 5.97
C ALA A 127 -5.61 -2.12 5.62
N ASN A 128 -4.97 -1.49 4.62
CA ASN A 128 -3.57 -1.74 4.29
C ASN A 128 -2.63 -1.32 5.43
N ASN A 129 -2.87 -0.13 6.01
CA ASN A 129 -2.05 0.36 7.12
C ASN A 129 -2.27 -0.47 8.40
N LEU A 130 -3.51 -0.90 8.66
CA LEU A 130 -3.82 -1.82 9.75
C LEU A 130 -3.06 -3.15 9.59
N PHE A 131 -3.04 -3.70 8.38
CA PHE A 131 -2.31 -4.93 8.12
C PHE A 131 -0.81 -4.75 8.38
N GLY A 132 -0.19 -3.68 7.88
CA GLY A 132 1.21 -3.35 8.14
C GLY A 132 1.49 -3.16 9.64
N PHE A 133 0.59 -2.44 10.33
CA PHE A 133 0.67 -2.24 11.77
C PHE A 133 0.60 -3.55 12.57
N LEU A 134 -0.31 -4.46 12.21
CA LEU A 134 -0.43 -5.77 12.87
C LEU A 134 0.79 -6.65 12.62
N MET A 135 1.43 -6.56 11.44
CA MET A 135 2.69 -7.26 11.18
C MET A 135 3.84 -6.68 12.05
N GLY A 136 3.92 -5.37 12.20
CA GLY A 136 4.94 -4.71 13.05
C GLY A 136 4.71 -4.89 14.55
N ILE A 137 3.48 -5.05 15.02
CA ILE A 137 3.20 -5.35 16.45
C ILE A 137 3.71 -6.73 16.87
N GLY A 138 3.83 -7.67 15.94
CA GLY A 138 4.42 -8.98 16.24
C GLY A 138 5.76 -8.86 16.96
N ASP A 139 6.55 -7.85 16.60
CA ASP A 139 7.88 -7.59 17.17
C ASP A 139 7.82 -7.09 18.62
N ILE A 140 6.72 -6.50 19.08
CA ILE A 140 6.54 -6.09 20.49
C ILE A 140 6.40 -7.33 21.40
N PHE A 141 5.77 -8.38 20.89
CA PHE A 141 5.49 -9.59 21.65
C PHE A 141 6.60 -10.63 21.52
N ASP A 142 7.42 -10.57 20.46
CA ASP A 142 8.51 -11.51 20.26
C ASP A 142 9.60 -10.95 19.32
N SER A 143 10.37 -9.99 19.84
CA SER A 143 11.54 -9.41 19.14
C SER A 143 12.62 -10.44 18.79
N THR A 144 12.65 -11.57 19.52
CA THR A 144 13.61 -12.66 19.31
C THR A 144 13.27 -13.46 18.05
N THR A 145 11.98 -13.69 17.77
CA THR A 145 11.53 -14.46 16.60
C THR A 145 11.73 -13.70 15.29
N ALA A 146 11.46 -12.40 15.27
CA ALA A 146 11.65 -11.59 14.07
C ALA A 146 13.12 -11.48 13.65
N SER A 147 14.04 -11.24 14.61
CA SER A 147 15.48 -11.21 14.35
C SER A 147 16.01 -12.57 13.89
N LEU A 148 15.58 -13.66 14.52
CA LEU A 148 15.95 -15.02 14.14
C LEU A 148 15.44 -15.38 12.74
N LEU A 149 14.20 -15.00 12.39
CA LEU A 149 13.64 -15.24 11.06
C LEU A 149 14.43 -14.48 9.98
N LEU A 150 14.82 -13.23 10.22
CA LEU A 150 15.64 -12.46 9.28
C LEU A 150 17.06 -13.00 9.16
N GLU A 151 17.64 -13.51 10.27
CA GLU A 151 19.01 -14.05 10.29
C GLU A 151 19.09 -15.44 9.69
N THR A 152 18.05 -16.27 9.87
CA THR A 152 18.01 -17.66 9.40
C THR A 152 17.30 -17.85 8.06
N THR A 153 16.49 -16.87 7.61
CA THR A 153 15.74 -17.01 6.35
C THR A 153 16.64 -16.76 5.15
N ASP A 154 16.81 -17.78 4.34
CA ASP A 154 17.51 -17.68 3.05
C ASP A 154 16.81 -16.63 2.16
N ARG A 155 17.60 -15.74 1.55
CA ARG A 155 17.13 -14.72 0.59
C ARG A 155 16.27 -15.34 -0.52
N THR A 156 16.57 -16.58 -0.91
CA THR A 156 15.79 -17.34 -1.89
C THR A 156 14.35 -17.54 -1.44
N HIS A 157 14.12 -17.85 -0.15
CA HIS A 157 12.78 -17.98 0.41
C HIS A 157 12.01 -16.65 0.38
N LEU A 158 12.66 -15.54 0.75
CA LEU A 158 12.04 -14.21 0.69
C LEU A 158 11.61 -13.84 -0.74
N VAL A 159 12.47 -14.13 -1.73
CA VAL A 159 12.15 -13.92 -3.15
C VAL A 159 10.97 -14.78 -3.60
N ILE A 160 10.98 -16.07 -3.27
CA ILE A 160 9.90 -17.00 -3.64
C ILE A 160 8.57 -16.55 -3.02
N VAL A 161 8.56 -16.23 -1.73
CA VAL A 161 7.37 -15.73 -1.03
C VAL A 161 6.89 -14.42 -1.65
N GLY A 162 7.79 -13.48 -1.88
CA GLY A 162 7.47 -12.20 -2.53
C GLY A 162 6.83 -12.37 -3.90
N ILE A 163 7.42 -13.19 -4.77
CA ILE A 163 6.88 -13.48 -6.11
C ILE A 163 5.52 -14.20 -6.01
N THR A 164 5.38 -15.16 -5.10
CA THR A 164 4.12 -15.89 -4.92
C THR A 164 3.00 -14.95 -4.48
N LEU A 165 3.26 -14.09 -3.51
CA LEU A 165 2.29 -13.09 -3.03
C LEU A 165 1.92 -12.09 -4.13
N LEU A 166 2.90 -11.65 -4.94
CA LEU A 166 2.61 -10.79 -6.10
C LEU A 166 1.70 -11.50 -7.10
N THR A 167 2.00 -12.73 -7.48
CA THR A 167 1.21 -13.46 -8.48
C THR A 167 -0.22 -13.73 -8.01
N VAL A 168 -0.38 -14.14 -6.75
CA VAL A 168 -1.72 -14.36 -6.15
C VAL A 168 -2.51 -13.06 -6.05
N GLY A 169 -1.86 -11.96 -5.66
CA GLY A 169 -2.52 -10.66 -5.50
C GLY A 169 -2.81 -9.93 -6.80
N LEU A 170 -2.01 -10.16 -7.86
CA LEU A 170 -2.21 -9.50 -9.15
C LEU A 170 -3.51 -9.91 -9.84
N TRP A 171 -3.96 -11.14 -9.69
CA TRP A 171 -5.19 -11.61 -10.35
C TRP A 171 -6.43 -10.77 -10.00
N PRO A 172 -6.82 -10.61 -8.72
CA PRO A 172 -7.96 -9.79 -8.35
C PRO A 172 -7.75 -8.30 -8.68
N LEU A 173 -6.50 -7.80 -8.66
CA LEU A 173 -6.21 -6.43 -9.05
C LEU A 173 -6.37 -6.21 -10.56
N ILE A 174 -5.87 -7.11 -11.39
CA ILE A 174 -6.03 -7.04 -12.85
C ILE A 174 -7.53 -7.08 -13.20
N TYR A 175 -8.30 -7.96 -12.55
CA TYR A 175 -9.74 -8.02 -12.74
C TYR A 175 -10.41 -6.69 -12.37
N PHE A 176 -10.06 -6.12 -11.21
CA PHE A 176 -10.58 -4.84 -10.76
C PHE A 176 -10.24 -3.69 -11.71
N VAL A 177 -8.98 -3.62 -12.17
CA VAL A 177 -8.53 -2.58 -13.11
C VAL A 177 -9.28 -2.70 -14.44
N LYS A 178 -9.35 -3.90 -15.01
CA LYS A 178 -10.08 -4.14 -16.25
C LYS A 178 -11.57 -3.76 -16.14
N ASP A 179 -12.21 -4.11 -15.03
CA ASP A 179 -13.62 -3.78 -14.78
C ASP A 179 -13.82 -2.26 -14.55
N SER A 180 -12.88 -1.60 -13.90
CA SER A 180 -12.90 -0.14 -13.65
C SER A 180 -12.70 0.70 -14.91
N LEU A 181 -12.04 0.15 -15.93
CA LEU A 181 -11.76 0.83 -17.19
C LEU A 181 -12.83 0.55 -18.27
N LYS A 182 -13.82 -0.31 -17.99
CA LYS A 182 -14.94 -0.52 -18.92
C LYS A 182 -15.74 0.77 -19.08
N PRO A 183 -16.13 1.14 -20.30
CA PRO A 183 -17.08 2.23 -20.50
C PRO A 183 -18.36 1.92 -19.72
N LYS A 184 -18.82 2.86 -18.89
CA LYS A 184 -20.16 2.72 -18.30
C LYS A 184 -21.15 2.80 -19.46
N SER A 185 -21.92 1.75 -19.68
CA SER A 185 -23.12 1.81 -20.52
C SER A 185 -24.01 2.92 -19.92
N ILE A 186 -24.24 3.96 -20.71
CA ILE A 186 -25.29 4.94 -20.39
C ILE A 186 -26.59 4.17 -20.65
N ASP A 187 -27.22 3.70 -19.58
CA ASP A 187 -28.58 3.18 -19.67
C ASP A 187 -29.47 4.38 -20.07
N LEU A 188 -29.78 4.45 -21.36
CA LEU A 188 -30.74 5.41 -21.93
C LEU A 188 -32.18 4.91 -21.66
N GLU A 189 -32.45 4.40 -20.48
CA GLU A 189 -33.80 4.10 -20.03
C GLU A 189 -34.23 5.13 -18.98
N GLY A 190 -34.94 6.17 -19.47
CA GLY A 190 -35.53 7.20 -18.65
C GLY A 190 -36.49 8.03 -19.47
#